data_b7d09c8cdd8fbec5c12f877ade019371
#
_entry.id   b7d09c8cdd8fbec5c12f877ade019371
#
_cell.length_a   1.000
_cell.length_b   1.000
_cell.length_c   1.000
_cell.angle_alpha   90.00
_cell.angle_beta   90.00
_cell.angle_gamma   90.00
#
_symmetry.space_group_name_H-M   'P 1'
#
loop_
_entity.id
_entity.type
_entity.pdbx_description
1 polymer ?
#
loop_
_entity_poly.entity_id
_entity_poly.type
_entity_poly.pdbx_seq_one_letter_code
_entity_poly.pdbx_strand_id
1 'polypeptide(L)'
;VVSDRLGMDILCVSDTGGMILFGHQSTVSVSFDEVMMMAKAIDRGSEYGLRMVDMPYWSFHVSPEQAVENAGRFVHEANAEVMKCEGNIHHARNIEGIVRAGVPVQGHIGITPMRMPQLGGFIAQGKTADRAKELIEDAQAFVDAGCFSILCEVTTQEVCEYLTDTLPVPVISLGAGNRAHGVHIISSDLFHLWEEHVPRHSKIYTDLIPIMEDVINGYMDDVKARSYPAPEHTVYMPDNEVEEFAKLMKWDKKLEELEKKKAGS
;
A
#
# COMPACT_ATOMS: atom_id res chain seq x y z
N VAL A 1 -5.58 -2.55 9.26
CA VAL A 1 -5.89 -2.83 10.68
C VAL A 1 -5.17 -1.86 11.60
N VAL A 2 -3.81 -1.82 11.64
CA VAL A 2 -3.11 -0.96 12.61
C VAL A 2 -3.38 0.51 12.36
N SER A 3 -3.19 0.99 11.13
CA SER A 3 -3.42 2.40 10.74
C SER A 3 -4.85 2.85 11.03
N ASP A 4 -5.81 2.01 10.65
CA ASP A 4 -7.24 2.24 10.89
C ASP A 4 -7.56 2.39 12.39
N ARG A 5 -7.10 1.44 13.21
CA ARG A 5 -7.29 1.47 14.66
C ARG A 5 -6.64 2.67 15.35
N LEU A 6 -5.57 3.20 14.76
CA LEU A 6 -4.87 4.40 15.28
C LEU A 6 -5.46 5.71 14.76
N GLY A 7 -6.53 5.67 13.96
CA GLY A 7 -7.29 6.84 13.54
C GLY A 7 -6.70 7.56 12.33
N MET A 8 -6.08 6.83 11.39
CA MET A 8 -5.76 7.41 10.09
C MET A 8 -7.07 7.71 9.33
N ASP A 9 -7.22 8.95 8.87
CA ASP A 9 -8.46 9.42 8.24
C ASP A 9 -8.75 8.70 6.92
N ILE A 10 -7.71 8.46 6.11
CA ILE A 10 -7.81 7.82 4.78
C ILE A 10 -6.84 6.66 4.70
N LEU A 11 -7.34 5.52 4.25
CA LEU A 11 -6.56 4.32 3.95
C LEU A 11 -6.52 4.16 2.43
N CYS A 12 -5.38 4.50 1.83
CA CYS A 12 -5.21 4.45 0.39
C CYS A 12 -4.60 3.13 -0.07
N VAL A 13 -5.27 2.46 -1.00
CA VAL A 13 -4.69 1.38 -1.80
C VAL A 13 -3.98 2.02 -2.97
N SER A 14 -2.66 2.14 -2.85
CA SER A 14 -1.84 2.72 -3.91
C SER A 14 -1.36 1.67 -4.91
N ASP A 15 -1.27 2.04 -6.17
CA ASP A 15 -0.61 1.25 -7.21
C ASP A 15 0.88 1.02 -6.93
N THR A 16 1.53 1.93 -6.16
CA THR A 16 2.87 1.72 -5.59
C THR A 16 2.94 0.43 -4.75
N GLY A 17 1.81 -0.01 -4.16
CA GLY A 17 1.70 -1.31 -3.50
C GLY A 17 2.06 -2.47 -4.41
N GLY A 18 1.81 -2.38 -5.71
CA GLY A 18 2.22 -3.38 -6.69
C GLY A 18 3.74 -3.48 -6.85
N MET A 19 4.45 -2.36 -6.71
CA MET A 19 5.92 -2.36 -6.71
C MET A 19 6.47 -3.04 -5.45
N ILE A 20 5.91 -2.73 -4.29
CA ILE A 20 6.40 -3.20 -2.99
C ILE A 20 6.02 -4.66 -2.73
N LEU A 21 4.78 -5.05 -3.03
CA LEU A 21 4.25 -6.38 -2.70
C LEU A 21 4.49 -7.42 -3.79
N PHE A 22 4.51 -6.98 -5.06
CA PHE A 22 4.62 -7.89 -6.21
C PHE A 22 5.93 -7.74 -7.00
N GLY A 23 6.79 -6.79 -6.61
CA GLY A 23 8.11 -6.60 -7.23
C GLY A 23 8.08 -5.94 -8.61
N HIS A 24 7.01 -5.23 -8.97
CA HIS A 24 6.97 -4.47 -10.21
C HIS A 24 7.98 -3.33 -10.18
N GLN A 25 8.62 -3.06 -11.32
CA GLN A 25 9.60 -1.96 -11.45
C GLN A 25 8.95 -0.59 -11.66
N SER A 26 7.64 -0.55 -11.92
CA SER A 26 6.87 0.66 -12.20
C SER A 26 5.39 0.43 -11.92
N THR A 27 4.68 1.48 -11.52
CA THR A 27 3.22 1.47 -11.38
C THR A 27 2.49 1.20 -12.70
N VAL A 28 3.13 1.50 -13.84
CA VAL A 28 2.59 1.21 -15.19
C VAL A 28 2.33 -0.29 -15.41
N SER A 29 3.12 -1.15 -14.75
CA SER A 29 3.00 -2.61 -14.87
C SER A 29 1.96 -3.22 -13.93
N VAL A 30 1.44 -2.44 -12.99
CA VAL A 30 0.47 -2.93 -11.99
C VAL A 30 -0.90 -3.07 -12.64
N SER A 31 -1.43 -4.28 -12.60
CA SER A 31 -2.72 -4.59 -13.21
C SER A 31 -3.91 -4.14 -12.36
N PHE A 32 -5.07 -4.00 -13.01
CA PHE A 32 -6.34 -3.74 -12.32
C PHE A 32 -6.67 -4.79 -11.26
N ASP A 33 -6.41 -6.06 -11.57
CA ASP A 33 -6.75 -7.16 -10.67
C ASP A 33 -5.84 -7.21 -9.43
N GLU A 34 -4.57 -6.81 -9.55
CA GLU A 34 -3.67 -6.66 -8.40
C GLU A 34 -4.13 -5.56 -7.46
N VAL A 35 -4.51 -4.38 -8.01
CA VAL A 35 -5.08 -3.29 -7.19
C VAL A 35 -6.40 -3.73 -6.56
N MET A 36 -7.26 -4.43 -7.29
CA MET A 36 -8.51 -5.00 -6.78
C MET A 36 -8.27 -5.98 -5.63
N MET A 37 -7.25 -6.83 -5.73
CA MET A 37 -6.90 -7.77 -4.66
C MET A 37 -6.46 -7.03 -3.40
N MET A 38 -5.64 -5.99 -3.53
CA MET A 38 -5.21 -5.14 -2.41
C MET A 38 -6.40 -4.37 -1.81
N ALA A 39 -7.30 -3.84 -2.65
CA ALA A 39 -8.50 -3.13 -2.20
C ALA A 39 -9.42 -4.04 -1.37
N LYS A 40 -9.68 -5.27 -1.83
CA LYS A 40 -10.43 -6.27 -1.07
C LYS A 40 -9.74 -6.64 0.27
N ALA A 41 -8.42 -6.59 0.33
CA ALA A 41 -7.68 -6.85 1.57
C ALA A 41 -7.81 -5.68 2.57
N ILE A 42 -7.73 -4.45 2.10
CA ILE A 42 -7.94 -3.25 2.93
C ILE A 42 -9.37 -3.23 3.46
N ASP A 43 -10.39 -3.49 2.65
CA ASP A 43 -11.80 -3.57 3.07
C ASP A 43 -11.98 -4.53 4.25
N ARG A 44 -11.43 -5.74 4.17
CA ARG A 44 -11.50 -6.71 5.27
C ARG A 44 -10.76 -6.29 6.54
N GLY A 45 -9.81 -5.38 6.42
CA GLY A 45 -8.94 -4.96 7.52
C GLY A 45 -9.21 -3.57 8.07
N SER A 46 -10.20 -2.84 7.54
CA SER A 46 -10.56 -1.47 7.94
C SER A 46 -12.01 -1.39 8.39
N GLU A 47 -12.26 -0.54 9.38
CA GLU A 47 -13.58 -0.33 9.99
C GLU A 47 -13.96 1.15 10.02
N TYR A 48 -12.99 2.06 10.16
CA TYR A 48 -13.22 3.49 10.39
C TYR A 48 -12.66 4.39 9.30
N GLY A 49 -11.45 4.12 8.78
CA GLY A 49 -10.78 4.98 7.81
C GLY A 49 -11.43 4.92 6.43
N LEU A 50 -11.51 6.08 5.77
CA LEU A 50 -12.03 6.20 4.42
C LEU A 50 -11.21 5.36 3.43
N ARG A 51 -11.82 4.41 2.75
CA ARG A 51 -11.16 3.48 1.81
C ARG A 51 -11.03 4.13 0.44
N MET A 52 -9.84 4.58 0.14
CA MET A 52 -9.48 5.16 -1.14
C MET A 52 -8.69 4.18 -1.99
N VAL A 53 -8.94 4.13 -3.29
CA VAL A 53 -8.25 3.24 -4.24
C VAL A 53 -7.71 4.04 -5.41
N ASP A 54 -6.44 3.84 -5.73
CA ASP A 54 -5.84 4.36 -6.95
C ASP A 54 -6.44 3.66 -8.18
N MET A 55 -6.91 4.45 -9.12
CA MET A 55 -7.28 3.94 -10.43
C MET A 55 -6.00 3.60 -11.19
N PRO A 56 -5.68 2.31 -11.41
CA PRO A 56 -4.40 1.94 -12.00
C PRO A 56 -4.25 2.43 -13.46
N TYR A 57 -3.00 2.42 -13.93
CA TYR A 57 -2.70 2.86 -15.30
C TYR A 57 -3.61 2.17 -16.31
N TRP A 58 -4.10 2.94 -17.28
CA TRP A 58 -4.99 2.52 -18.35
C TRP A 58 -6.41 2.11 -17.90
N SER A 59 -6.79 2.25 -16.63
CA SER A 59 -8.12 1.90 -16.14
C SER A 59 -9.16 3.02 -16.32
N PHE A 60 -8.74 4.27 -16.50
CA PHE A 60 -9.63 5.43 -16.66
C PHE A 60 -9.21 6.39 -17.78
N HIS A 61 -8.21 6.01 -18.59
CA HIS A 61 -7.59 6.90 -19.58
C HIS A 61 -8.30 6.91 -20.94
N VAL A 62 -9.04 5.86 -21.29
CA VAL A 62 -9.59 5.65 -22.64
C VAL A 62 -10.85 6.46 -22.88
N SER A 63 -11.80 6.41 -21.94
CA SER A 63 -13.07 7.13 -22.03
C SER A 63 -13.74 7.30 -20.67
N PRO A 64 -14.71 8.23 -20.55
CA PRO A 64 -15.53 8.34 -19.34
C PRO A 64 -16.27 7.05 -18.99
N GLU A 65 -16.77 6.32 -19.98
CA GLU A 65 -17.50 5.07 -19.77
C GLU A 65 -16.58 4.00 -19.13
N GLN A 66 -15.37 3.83 -19.65
CA GLN A 66 -14.38 2.93 -19.04
C GLN A 66 -14.05 3.35 -17.60
N ALA A 67 -13.85 4.65 -17.38
CA ALA A 67 -13.54 5.18 -16.05
C ALA A 67 -14.66 4.88 -15.05
N VAL A 68 -15.91 5.09 -15.43
CA VAL A 68 -17.10 4.79 -14.61
C VAL A 68 -17.23 3.30 -14.32
N GLU A 69 -17.08 2.46 -15.35
CA GLU A 69 -17.18 1.01 -15.20
C GLU A 69 -16.13 0.48 -14.21
N ASN A 70 -14.87 0.89 -14.37
CA ASN A 70 -13.79 0.45 -13.51
C ASN A 70 -13.88 1.00 -12.08
N ALA A 71 -14.26 2.27 -11.90
CA ALA A 71 -14.53 2.83 -10.58
C ALA A 71 -15.69 2.08 -9.89
N GLY A 72 -16.77 1.80 -10.63
CA GLY A 72 -17.91 1.04 -10.15
C GLY A 72 -17.53 -0.38 -9.70
N ARG A 73 -16.58 -1.01 -10.36
CA ARG A 73 -16.05 -2.31 -9.92
C ARG A 73 -15.35 -2.22 -8.57
N PHE A 74 -14.50 -1.22 -8.32
CA PHE A 74 -13.87 -1.02 -7.01
C PHE A 74 -14.89 -0.76 -5.91
N VAL A 75 -15.90 0.05 -6.17
CA VAL A 75 -17.00 0.29 -5.22
C VAL A 75 -17.75 -1.00 -4.92
N HIS A 76 -18.17 -1.75 -5.94
CA HIS A 76 -19.00 -2.91 -5.79
C HIS A 76 -18.27 -4.16 -5.26
N GLU A 77 -17.03 -4.39 -5.73
CA GLU A 77 -16.29 -5.60 -5.41
C GLU A 77 -15.39 -5.47 -4.18
N ALA A 78 -14.97 -4.24 -3.82
CA ALA A 78 -14.02 -3.98 -2.73
C ALA A 78 -14.50 -2.92 -1.73
N ASN A 79 -15.77 -2.51 -1.78
CA ASN A 79 -16.35 -1.47 -0.92
C ASN A 79 -15.50 -0.19 -0.86
N ALA A 80 -14.84 0.16 -1.97
CA ALA A 80 -14.08 1.40 -2.05
C ALA A 80 -15.04 2.61 -1.99
N GLU A 81 -14.66 3.63 -1.25
CA GLU A 81 -15.51 4.81 -1.03
C GLU A 81 -15.05 6.00 -1.88
N VAL A 82 -13.77 6.03 -2.25
CA VAL A 82 -13.14 7.11 -3.00
C VAL A 82 -12.17 6.54 -4.03
N MET A 83 -12.15 7.12 -5.23
CA MET A 83 -11.10 6.86 -6.22
C MET A 83 -10.03 7.94 -6.17
N LYS A 84 -8.76 7.58 -6.39
CA LYS A 84 -7.68 8.53 -6.67
C LYS A 84 -7.28 8.41 -8.14
N CYS A 85 -7.24 9.53 -8.85
CA CYS A 85 -6.94 9.59 -10.27
C CYS A 85 -5.78 10.57 -10.51
N GLU A 86 -4.64 10.05 -11.00
CA GLU A 86 -3.50 10.89 -11.34
C GLU A 86 -3.55 11.34 -12.80
N GLY A 87 -3.11 12.57 -13.05
CA GLY A 87 -3.09 13.02 -14.44
C GLY A 87 -2.90 14.52 -14.61
N ASN A 88 -3.58 15.04 -15.60
CA ASN A 88 -3.61 16.44 -15.95
C ASN A 88 -4.98 16.81 -16.56
N ILE A 89 -5.13 18.05 -17.02
CA ILE A 89 -6.34 18.60 -17.62
C ILE A 89 -6.99 17.68 -18.69
N HIS A 90 -6.21 16.90 -19.43
CA HIS A 90 -6.73 16.00 -20.47
C HIS A 90 -7.53 14.83 -19.92
N HIS A 91 -7.38 14.51 -18.63
CA HIS A 91 -8.10 13.43 -17.94
C HIS A 91 -9.36 13.93 -17.21
N ALA A 92 -9.55 15.25 -17.10
CA ALA A 92 -10.66 15.87 -16.34
C ALA A 92 -12.04 15.34 -16.77
N ARG A 93 -12.26 15.16 -18.09
CA ARG A 93 -13.53 14.62 -18.61
C ARG A 93 -13.84 13.20 -18.12
N ASN A 94 -12.81 12.34 -18.04
CA ASN A 94 -12.99 10.98 -17.58
C ASN A 94 -13.26 10.93 -16.07
N ILE A 95 -12.58 11.80 -15.31
CA ILE A 95 -12.78 12.00 -13.87
C ILE A 95 -14.20 12.56 -13.61
N GLU A 96 -14.67 13.53 -14.38
CA GLU A 96 -16.04 14.05 -14.29
C GLU A 96 -17.06 12.93 -14.45
N GLY A 97 -16.82 11.99 -15.35
CA GLY A 97 -17.69 10.81 -15.53
C GLY A 97 -17.83 10.00 -14.23
N ILE A 98 -16.73 9.73 -13.53
CA ILE A 98 -16.74 9.00 -12.25
C ILE A 98 -17.53 9.78 -11.18
N VAL A 99 -17.24 11.09 -11.05
CA VAL A 99 -17.92 11.96 -10.07
C VAL A 99 -19.43 12.02 -10.35
N ARG A 100 -19.82 12.19 -11.60
CA ARG A 100 -21.26 12.22 -12.00
C ARG A 100 -21.96 10.89 -11.81
N ALA A 101 -21.23 9.78 -11.82
CA ALA A 101 -21.77 8.47 -11.46
C ALA A 101 -21.96 8.29 -9.94
N GLY A 102 -21.56 9.27 -9.12
CA GLY A 102 -21.74 9.29 -7.67
C GLY A 102 -20.55 8.78 -6.87
N VAL A 103 -19.38 8.59 -7.49
CA VAL A 103 -18.16 8.14 -6.81
C VAL A 103 -17.26 9.35 -6.55
N PRO A 104 -16.93 9.68 -5.28
CA PRO A 104 -16.00 10.78 -4.99
C PRO A 104 -14.61 10.50 -5.53
N VAL A 105 -13.92 11.54 -6.04
CA VAL A 105 -12.59 11.44 -6.62
C VAL A 105 -11.64 12.43 -5.97
N GLN A 106 -10.46 11.96 -5.56
CA GLN A 106 -9.29 12.79 -5.29
C GLN A 106 -8.48 12.91 -6.58
N GLY A 107 -8.27 14.14 -7.06
CA GLY A 107 -7.38 14.44 -8.17
C GLY A 107 -5.92 14.41 -7.72
N HIS A 108 -5.01 13.88 -8.54
CA HIS A 108 -3.59 13.78 -8.21
C HIS A 108 -2.75 14.45 -9.30
N ILE A 109 -1.96 15.45 -8.90
CA ILE A 109 -1.08 16.25 -9.75
C ILE A 109 0.36 16.24 -9.24
N GLY A 110 1.28 16.75 -10.05
CA GLY A 110 2.70 16.81 -9.72
C GLY A 110 3.50 15.72 -10.40
N ILE A 111 4.28 14.97 -9.63
CA ILE A 111 4.76 13.68 -10.13
C ILE A 111 3.56 12.77 -10.27
N THR A 112 3.42 12.23 -11.47
CA THR A 112 2.42 11.25 -11.81
C THR A 112 3.17 10.02 -12.31
N PRO A 113 3.38 9.00 -11.46
CA PRO A 113 4.21 7.83 -11.78
C PRO A 113 3.83 7.14 -13.09
N MET A 114 2.55 7.09 -13.42
CA MET A 114 2.07 6.53 -14.69
C MET A 114 2.53 7.33 -15.93
N ARG A 115 2.94 8.59 -15.74
CA ARG A 115 3.42 9.48 -16.82
C ARG A 115 4.91 9.75 -16.78
N MET A 116 5.67 9.00 -16.01
CA MET A 116 7.11 9.15 -15.83
C MET A 116 7.91 9.31 -17.14
N PRO A 117 7.64 8.56 -18.22
CA PRO A 117 8.33 8.76 -19.50
C PRO A 117 8.14 10.18 -20.07
N GLN A 118 7.00 10.81 -19.81
CA GLN A 118 6.69 12.17 -20.28
C GLN A 118 7.31 13.25 -19.37
N LEU A 119 7.49 12.93 -18.09
CA LEU A 119 8.03 13.86 -17.09
C LEU A 119 9.56 13.86 -17.02
N GLY A 120 10.23 12.94 -17.70
CA GLY A 120 11.70 12.83 -17.70
C GLY A 120 12.27 12.22 -16.41
N GLY A 121 11.49 11.47 -15.64
CA GLY A 121 11.90 10.80 -14.41
C GLY A 121 11.22 11.36 -13.16
N PHE A 122 11.62 10.84 -11.97
CA PHE A 122 11.13 11.30 -10.65
C PHE A 122 11.74 12.68 -10.29
N ILE A 123 11.32 13.72 -11.00
CA ILE A 123 11.80 15.09 -10.83
C ILE A 123 10.69 15.95 -10.24
N ALA A 124 11.01 16.69 -9.16
CA ALA A 124 10.06 17.62 -8.54
C ALA A 124 9.49 18.62 -9.57
N GLN A 125 8.19 18.73 -9.59
CA GLN A 125 7.42 19.52 -10.54
C GLN A 125 7.17 20.95 -10.03
N GLY A 126 6.91 21.89 -10.94
CA GLY A 126 6.57 23.28 -10.58
C GLY A 126 7.76 24.18 -10.25
N LYS A 127 8.99 23.82 -10.65
CA LYS A 127 10.21 24.61 -10.35
C LYS A 127 10.35 25.93 -11.13
N THR A 128 9.56 26.13 -12.17
CA THR A 128 9.49 27.39 -12.91
C THR A 128 8.07 27.93 -12.86
N ALA A 129 7.90 29.25 -13.03
CA ALA A 129 6.58 29.87 -13.00
C ALA A 129 5.62 29.28 -14.05
N ASP A 130 6.10 28.95 -15.25
CA ASP A 130 5.30 28.34 -16.30
C ASP A 130 4.85 26.92 -15.91
N ARG A 131 5.77 26.09 -15.37
CA ARG A 131 5.41 24.75 -14.92
C ARG A 131 4.50 24.78 -13.68
N ALA A 132 4.70 25.75 -12.78
CA ALA A 132 3.79 25.96 -11.65
C ALA A 132 2.38 26.32 -12.13
N LYS A 133 2.28 27.21 -13.13
CA LYS A 133 0.99 27.58 -13.74
C LYS A 133 0.27 26.40 -14.36
N GLU A 134 0.98 25.54 -15.12
CA GLU A 134 0.38 24.32 -15.69
C GLU A 134 -0.19 23.40 -14.61
N LEU A 135 0.52 23.20 -13.51
CA LEU A 135 0.02 22.38 -12.38
C LEU A 135 -1.22 22.98 -11.70
N ILE A 136 -1.27 24.30 -11.61
CA ILE A 136 -2.45 25.02 -11.08
C ILE A 136 -3.64 24.85 -12.02
N GLU A 137 -3.43 24.93 -13.32
CA GLU A 137 -4.46 24.68 -14.33
C GLU A 137 -4.97 23.23 -14.30
N ASP A 138 -4.07 22.26 -14.12
CA ASP A 138 -4.42 20.84 -13.93
C ASP A 138 -5.28 20.64 -12.68
N ALA A 139 -4.88 21.24 -11.55
CA ALA A 139 -5.63 21.16 -10.29
C ALA A 139 -7.02 21.80 -10.42
N GLN A 140 -7.10 22.98 -11.05
CA GLN A 140 -8.38 23.65 -11.28
C GLN A 140 -9.31 22.82 -12.16
N ALA A 141 -8.77 22.20 -13.24
CA ALA A 141 -9.56 21.35 -14.12
C ALA A 141 -10.14 20.11 -13.38
N PHE A 142 -9.41 19.57 -12.40
CA PHE A 142 -9.90 18.48 -11.57
C PHE A 142 -10.97 18.94 -10.58
N VAL A 143 -10.82 20.13 -9.99
CA VAL A 143 -11.86 20.72 -9.14
C VAL A 143 -13.13 21.00 -9.96
N ASP A 144 -12.99 21.54 -11.17
CA ASP A 144 -14.11 21.79 -12.08
C ASP A 144 -14.81 20.49 -12.53
N ALA A 145 -14.05 19.39 -12.63
CA ALA A 145 -14.57 18.03 -12.85
C ALA A 145 -15.28 17.44 -11.62
N GLY A 146 -15.24 18.13 -10.47
CA GLY A 146 -15.92 17.74 -9.23
C GLY A 146 -15.07 16.92 -8.25
N CYS A 147 -13.74 16.92 -8.38
CA CYS A 147 -12.89 16.31 -7.37
C CYS A 147 -13.11 16.98 -6.00
N PHE A 148 -13.24 16.17 -4.95
CA PHE A 148 -13.46 16.68 -3.60
C PHE A 148 -12.16 17.08 -2.88
N SER A 149 -11.00 16.65 -3.39
CA SER A 149 -9.67 17.02 -2.89
C SER A 149 -8.61 16.88 -3.99
N ILE A 150 -7.46 17.53 -3.77
CA ILE A 150 -6.30 17.47 -4.68
C ILE A 150 -5.09 16.95 -3.91
N LEU A 151 -4.42 15.93 -4.43
CA LEU A 151 -3.11 15.48 -3.99
C LEU A 151 -2.03 16.18 -4.82
N CYS A 152 -1.06 16.79 -4.14
CA CYS A 152 0.16 17.37 -4.73
C CYS A 152 1.33 16.44 -4.42
N GLU A 153 1.81 15.68 -5.43
CA GLU A 153 2.97 14.81 -5.23
C GLU A 153 4.24 15.45 -5.77
N VAL A 154 5.20 15.65 -4.85
CA VAL A 154 6.55 16.18 -5.14
C VAL A 154 6.51 17.43 -6.03
N THR A 155 5.56 18.32 -5.76
CA THR A 155 5.53 19.68 -6.30
C THR A 155 6.40 20.59 -5.43
N THR A 156 6.71 21.81 -5.91
CA THR A 156 7.29 22.79 -5.02
C THR A 156 6.28 23.20 -3.94
N GLN A 157 6.78 23.60 -2.76
CA GLN A 157 5.94 24.03 -1.65
C GLN A 157 5.07 25.21 -2.04
N GLU A 158 5.60 26.15 -2.83
CA GLU A 158 4.87 27.35 -3.27
C GLU A 158 3.64 27.00 -4.11
N VAL A 159 3.72 25.99 -4.96
CA VAL A 159 2.56 25.48 -5.72
C VAL A 159 1.52 24.88 -4.77
N CYS A 160 1.95 24.03 -3.86
CA CYS A 160 1.04 23.39 -2.90
C CYS A 160 0.37 24.43 -1.97
N GLU A 161 1.13 25.41 -1.46
CA GLU A 161 0.63 26.50 -0.62
C GLU A 161 -0.38 27.37 -1.38
N TYR A 162 -0.06 27.75 -2.61
CA TYR A 162 -1.00 28.51 -3.45
C TYR A 162 -2.32 27.78 -3.65
N LEU A 163 -2.27 26.48 -3.98
CA LEU A 163 -3.47 25.66 -4.16
C LEU A 163 -4.27 25.52 -2.86
N THR A 164 -3.57 25.41 -1.73
CA THR A 164 -4.18 25.32 -0.40
C THR A 164 -4.96 26.61 -0.05
N ASP A 165 -4.40 27.76 -0.42
CA ASP A 165 -5.00 29.06 -0.14
C ASP A 165 -6.16 29.42 -1.09
N THR A 166 -6.20 28.83 -2.29
CA THR A 166 -7.08 29.29 -3.37
C THR A 166 -8.18 28.33 -3.78
N LEU A 167 -7.94 27.00 -3.63
CA LEU A 167 -8.94 26.01 -4.03
C LEU A 167 -10.04 25.85 -2.97
N PRO A 168 -11.29 25.63 -3.39
CA PRO A 168 -12.41 25.41 -2.47
C PRO A 168 -12.45 23.99 -1.88
N VAL A 169 -11.46 23.17 -2.14
CA VAL A 169 -11.37 21.77 -1.71
C VAL A 169 -10.07 21.51 -0.93
N PRO A 170 -10.03 20.51 -0.04
CA PRO A 170 -8.79 20.14 0.65
C PRO A 170 -7.64 19.80 -0.30
N VAL A 171 -6.46 20.30 0.01
CA VAL A 171 -5.19 19.97 -0.66
C VAL A 171 -4.35 19.10 0.26
N ILE A 172 -3.84 18.02 -0.28
CA ILE A 172 -3.04 17.02 0.45
C ILE A 172 -1.63 17.01 -0.13
N SER A 173 -0.63 17.02 0.71
CA SER A 173 0.78 16.99 0.34
C SER A 173 1.34 15.57 0.38
N LEU A 174 2.01 15.14 -0.69
CA LEU A 174 2.93 14.02 -0.71
C LEU A 174 4.28 14.54 -1.21
N GLY A 175 5.17 14.91 -0.28
CA GLY A 175 6.46 15.51 -0.62
C GLY A 175 6.39 16.93 -1.20
N ALA A 176 5.28 17.66 -0.99
CA ALA A 176 5.06 19.03 -1.47
C ALA A 176 5.10 20.08 -0.33
N GLY A 177 5.78 19.78 0.76
CA GLY A 177 5.89 20.65 1.94
C GLY A 177 4.78 20.44 2.97
N ASN A 178 4.74 21.31 3.99
CA ASN A 178 3.86 21.18 5.17
C ASN A 178 2.74 22.23 5.25
N ARG A 179 2.46 22.91 4.14
CA ARG A 179 1.45 23.99 4.09
C ARG A 179 0.09 23.53 3.57
N ALA A 180 -0.06 22.23 3.30
CA ALA A 180 -1.32 21.62 2.88
C ALA A 180 -2.26 21.36 4.06
N HIS A 181 -3.52 21.05 3.77
CA HIS A 181 -4.52 20.67 4.77
C HIS A 181 -4.25 19.29 5.41
N GLY A 182 -3.52 18.42 4.72
CA GLY A 182 -3.14 17.10 5.18
C GLY A 182 -1.90 16.56 4.49
N VAL A 183 -1.40 15.42 4.95
CA VAL A 183 -0.20 14.77 4.39
C VAL A 183 -0.51 13.32 4.07
N HIS A 184 -0.12 12.90 2.88
CA HIS A 184 -0.10 11.51 2.44
C HIS A 184 1.33 10.97 2.57
N ILE A 185 1.47 9.73 2.98
CA ILE A 185 2.74 9.01 3.06
C ILE A 185 2.57 7.55 2.66
N ILE A 186 3.58 6.97 2.04
CA ILE A 186 3.62 5.54 1.74
C ILE A 186 4.09 4.79 2.99
N SER A 187 3.32 3.80 3.44
CA SER A 187 3.61 3.09 4.69
C SER A 187 4.95 2.35 4.69
N SER A 188 5.39 1.82 3.55
CA SER A 188 6.71 1.21 3.42
C SER A 188 7.86 2.17 3.70
N ASP A 189 7.68 3.46 3.40
CA ASP A 189 8.69 4.48 3.66
C ASP A 189 8.81 4.77 5.16
N LEU A 190 7.67 4.76 5.91
CA LEU A 190 7.68 4.95 7.36
C LEU A 190 8.54 3.90 8.07
N PHE A 191 8.52 2.68 7.55
CA PHE A 191 9.12 1.49 8.15
C PHE A 191 10.41 1.04 7.47
N HIS A 192 10.85 1.75 6.41
CA HIS A 192 12.00 1.41 5.58
C HIS A 192 11.94 -0.05 5.06
N LEU A 193 10.80 -0.42 4.47
CA LEU A 193 10.62 -1.78 3.95
C LEU A 193 11.13 -1.95 2.51
N TRP A 194 11.64 -0.89 1.88
CA TRP A 194 12.20 -0.91 0.55
C TRP A 194 13.66 -0.39 0.58
N GLU A 195 14.62 -1.32 0.55
CA GLU A 195 16.05 -1.01 0.69
C GLU A 195 16.63 -0.21 -0.47
N GLU A 196 16.11 -0.44 -1.69
CA GLU A 196 16.74 0.11 -2.91
C GLU A 196 16.54 1.61 -3.06
N HIS A 197 15.48 2.18 -2.49
CA HIS A 197 15.13 3.58 -2.68
C HIS A 197 14.31 4.16 -1.54
N VAL A 198 14.85 5.18 -0.90
CA VAL A 198 14.10 6.03 0.04
C VAL A 198 13.86 7.38 -0.64
N PRO A 199 12.61 7.75 -0.93
CA PRO A 199 12.32 9.06 -1.51
C PRO A 199 12.79 10.18 -0.58
N ARG A 200 13.42 11.22 -1.14
CA ARG A 200 13.95 12.35 -0.35
C ARG A 200 12.91 13.02 0.55
N HIS A 201 11.66 12.97 0.17
CA HIS A 201 10.55 13.59 0.91
C HIS A 201 10.00 12.70 2.03
N SER A 202 10.39 11.43 2.06
CA SER A 202 9.91 10.49 3.06
C SER A 202 10.78 10.53 4.30
N LYS A 203 10.12 10.53 5.47
CA LYS A 203 10.78 10.40 6.77
C LYS A 203 10.65 8.96 7.25
N ILE A 204 11.78 8.30 7.44
CA ILE A 204 11.84 7.00 8.11
C ILE A 204 11.64 7.22 9.60
N TYR A 205 10.64 6.56 10.19
CA TYR A 205 10.38 6.59 11.64
C TYR A 205 11.02 5.40 12.35
N THR A 206 11.16 4.28 11.67
CA THR A 206 11.89 3.11 12.15
C THR A 206 12.43 2.32 10.95
N ASP A 207 13.57 1.65 11.15
CA ASP A 207 14.14 0.72 10.18
C ASP A 207 13.82 -0.71 10.63
N LEU A 208 12.91 -1.37 9.94
CA LEU A 208 12.49 -2.74 10.28
C LEU A 208 13.40 -3.79 9.67
N ILE A 209 14.21 -3.49 8.67
CA ILE A 209 15.02 -4.50 7.97
C ILE A 209 16.02 -5.16 8.91
N PRO A 210 16.87 -4.42 9.67
CA PRO A 210 17.77 -5.07 10.63
C PRO A 210 17.05 -5.88 11.70
N ILE A 211 15.86 -5.44 12.13
CA ILE A 211 15.04 -6.17 13.10
C ILE A 211 14.55 -7.49 12.50
N MET A 212 14.12 -7.48 11.24
CA MET A 212 13.70 -8.69 10.54
C MET A 212 14.87 -9.66 10.33
N GLU A 213 16.06 -9.14 9.99
CA GLU A 213 17.28 -9.94 9.86
C GLU A 213 17.65 -10.64 11.17
N ASP A 214 17.65 -9.92 12.29
CA ASP A 214 17.94 -10.46 13.61
C ASP A 214 16.95 -11.56 14.00
N VAL A 215 15.66 -11.36 13.76
CA VAL A 215 14.61 -12.36 14.03
C VAL A 215 14.81 -13.61 13.17
N ILE A 216 15.09 -13.45 11.88
CA ILE A 216 15.32 -14.59 10.97
C ILE A 216 16.58 -15.34 11.34
N ASN A 217 17.67 -14.64 11.68
CA ASN A 217 18.91 -15.25 12.12
C ASN A 217 18.71 -16.04 13.43
N GLY A 218 18.02 -15.45 14.41
CA GLY A 218 17.67 -16.13 15.65
C GLY A 218 16.89 -17.41 15.42
N TYR A 219 15.87 -17.37 14.55
CA TYR A 219 15.11 -18.57 14.16
C TYR A 219 16.02 -19.63 13.51
N MET A 220 16.89 -19.24 12.58
CA MET A 220 17.81 -20.17 11.92
C MET A 220 18.77 -20.82 12.92
N ASP A 221 19.25 -20.08 13.90
CA ASP A 221 20.17 -20.56 14.92
C ASP A 221 19.48 -21.54 15.87
N ASP A 222 18.26 -21.25 16.30
CA ASP A 222 17.43 -22.13 17.09
C ASP A 222 17.15 -23.47 16.38
N VAL A 223 16.82 -23.42 15.09
CA VAL A 223 16.62 -24.64 14.28
C VAL A 223 17.91 -25.47 14.18
N LYS A 224 19.05 -24.82 13.92
CA LYS A 224 20.37 -25.52 13.88
C LYS A 224 20.75 -26.13 15.24
N ALA A 225 20.49 -25.41 16.32
CA ALA A 225 20.72 -25.86 17.68
C ALA A 225 19.71 -26.93 18.16
N ARG A 226 18.62 -27.14 17.42
CA ARG A 226 17.47 -27.97 17.81
C ARG A 226 16.79 -27.50 19.11
N SER A 227 16.84 -26.20 19.41
CA SER A 227 16.13 -25.55 20.50
C SER A 227 14.70 -25.21 20.10
N TYR A 228 14.43 -25.07 18.78
CA TYR A 228 13.09 -24.89 18.22
C TYR A 228 12.77 -26.00 17.20
N PRO A 229 11.55 -26.60 17.22
CA PRO A 229 10.48 -26.38 18.21
C PRO A 229 10.85 -26.94 19.60
N ALA A 230 10.56 -26.14 20.64
CA ALA A 230 10.71 -26.55 22.02
C ALA A 230 9.53 -27.47 22.47
N PRO A 231 9.61 -28.13 23.66
CA PRO A 231 8.53 -28.99 24.12
C PRO A 231 7.14 -28.36 24.12
N GLU A 232 7.01 -27.08 24.47
CA GLU A 232 5.76 -26.30 24.45
C GLU A 232 5.20 -26.07 23.04
N HIS A 233 6.04 -26.20 22.02
CA HIS A 233 5.65 -26.08 20.61
C HIS A 233 5.39 -27.45 19.95
N THR A 234 5.48 -28.54 20.75
CA THR A 234 5.43 -29.92 20.23
C THR A 234 4.19 -30.62 20.72
N VAL A 235 3.51 -31.30 19.83
CA VAL A 235 2.40 -32.20 20.20
C VAL A 235 2.93 -33.59 20.40
N TYR A 236 2.65 -34.15 21.56
CA TYR A 236 3.07 -35.48 21.91
C TYR A 236 1.91 -36.45 21.91
N MET A 237 2.19 -37.71 21.56
CA MET A 237 1.27 -38.82 21.73
C MET A 237 1.13 -39.12 23.23
N PRO A 238 -0.02 -39.54 23.75
CA PRO A 238 -0.15 -40.05 25.12
C PRO A 238 0.84 -41.18 25.38
N ASP A 239 1.41 -41.24 26.57
CA ASP A 239 2.50 -42.15 26.91
C ASP A 239 2.14 -43.65 26.65
N ASN A 240 0.91 -44.04 26.94
CA ASN A 240 0.41 -45.40 26.66
C ASN A 240 0.37 -45.73 25.17
N GLU A 241 0.12 -44.73 24.32
CA GLU A 241 -0.01 -44.92 22.87
C GLU A 241 1.35 -44.95 22.16
N VAL A 242 2.38 -44.31 22.74
CA VAL A 242 3.74 -44.29 22.16
C VAL A 242 4.32 -45.70 22.06
N GLU A 243 4.15 -46.54 23.11
CA GLU A 243 4.63 -47.91 23.13
C GLU A 243 3.89 -48.80 22.15
N GLU A 244 2.55 -48.69 22.09
CA GLU A 244 1.73 -49.45 21.14
C GLU A 244 2.05 -49.05 19.69
N PHE A 245 2.23 -47.79 19.43
CA PHE A 245 2.66 -47.27 18.13
C PHE A 245 4.02 -47.83 17.72
N ALA A 246 5.01 -47.84 18.66
CA ALA A 246 6.34 -48.37 18.40
C ALA A 246 6.30 -49.87 18.09
N LYS A 247 5.49 -50.68 18.81
CA LYS A 247 5.26 -52.11 18.54
C LYS A 247 4.60 -52.32 17.17
N LEU A 248 3.54 -51.58 16.87
CA LEU A 248 2.82 -51.66 15.60
C LEU A 248 3.72 -51.38 14.39
N MET A 249 4.57 -50.38 14.52
CA MET A 249 5.51 -49.95 13.46
C MET A 249 6.84 -50.73 13.49
N LYS A 250 7.03 -51.66 14.42
CA LYS A 250 8.32 -52.40 14.63
C LYS A 250 9.50 -51.46 14.75
N TRP A 251 9.32 -50.37 15.56
CA TRP A 251 10.32 -49.35 15.79
C TRP A 251 11.23 -49.74 16.98
N ASP A 252 12.13 -50.69 16.73
CA ASP A 252 12.97 -51.30 17.75
C ASP A 252 13.78 -50.30 18.57
N LYS A 253 14.40 -49.33 17.94
CA LYS A 253 15.13 -48.26 18.62
C LYS A 253 14.28 -47.52 19.65
N LYS A 254 13.01 -47.27 19.34
CA LYS A 254 12.09 -46.56 20.25
C LYS A 254 11.67 -47.44 21.41
N LEU A 255 11.46 -48.72 21.16
CA LEU A 255 11.15 -49.71 22.21
C LEU A 255 12.30 -49.82 23.22
N GLU A 256 13.55 -49.91 22.77
CA GLU A 256 14.73 -49.92 23.65
C GLU A 256 14.87 -48.63 24.48
N GLU A 257 14.57 -47.47 23.90
CA GLU A 257 14.55 -46.17 24.62
C GLU A 257 13.50 -46.18 25.75
N LEU A 258 12.30 -46.69 25.48
CA LEU A 258 11.21 -46.77 26.46
C LEU A 258 11.53 -47.74 27.59
N GLU A 259 12.15 -48.90 27.28
CA GLU A 259 12.60 -49.87 28.30
C GLU A 259 13.66 -49.27 29.22
N LYS A 260 14.66 -48.59 28.68
CA LYS A 260 15.69 -47.89 29.46
C LYS A 260 15.10 -46.80 30.38
N LYS A 261 14.11 -46.08 29.91
CA LYS A 261 13.40 -45.06 30.72
C LYS A 261 12.62 -45.68 31.86
N LYS A 262 12.00 -46.86 31.66
CA LYS A 262 11.27 -47.59 32.69
C LYS A 262 12.21 -48.24 33.74
N ALA A 263 13.42 -48.65 33.34
CA ALA A 263 14.42 -49.28 34.24
C ALA A 263 15.20 -48.27 35.10
N GLY A 264 15.18 -46.99 34.75
CA GLY A 264 15.86 -45.88 35.46
C GLY A 264 14.95 -45.02 36.33
N SER A 265 13.66 -45.28 36.36
CA SER A 265 12.65 -44.67 37.25
C SER A 265 12.30 -45.66 38.39
#